data_9ae43f4c44a4c8b85aebcbee2c3593c8
#
_entry.id   9ae43f4c44a4c8b85aebcbee2c3593c8
#
_cell.length_a   1.000
_cell.length_b   1.000
_cell.length_c   1.000
_cell.angle_alpha   90.00
_cell.angle_beta   90.00
_cell.angle_gamma   90.00
#
_symmetry.space_group_name_H-M   'P 1'
#
loop_
_entity.id
_entity.type
_entity.pdbx_description
1 polymer ?
#
loop_
_entity_poly.entity_id
_entity_poly.type
_entity_poly.pdbx_seq_one_letter_code
_entity_poly.pdbx_strand_id
1 'polypeptide(L)'
;IPSGTGVGKIGVAGRDINTSGTIEKFLKSMGNYSTIRKIFAPIWIKGPIKEFVSKDIVIAGDAAGQSKPTTAGGIYSCGIGGIMAGQAVAEYLETHKLFHLQQYKKSWDGKFGREFEKQRLARKILERIDNKTIDKLFDTITPEIIAEISDKDDFDFHAVSIVKLLGIRK
;
A
#
# COMPACT_ATOMS: atom_id res chain seq x y z
N ILE A 1 -8.32 -12.73 -11.00
CA ILE A 1 -8.51 -13.52 -9.76
C ILE A 1 -9.81 -14.28 -9.88
N PRO A 2 -9.80 -15.61 -9.88
CA PRO A 2 -11.03 -16.41 -9.86
C PRO A 2 -11.86 -16.10 -8.60
N SER A 3 -13.18 -16.06 -8.74
CA SER A 3 -14.11 -15.75 -7.64
C SER A 3 -15.30 -16.74 -7.56
N GLY A 4 -15.25 -17.84 -8.31
CA GLY A 4 -16.25 -18.88 -8.42
C GLY A 4 -16.26 -19.46 -9.83
N THR A 5 -17.13 -20.47 -10.08
CA THR A 5 -17.24 -21.09 -11.38
C THR A 5 -17.72 -20.07 -12.42
N GLY A 6 -16.92 -19.81 -13.42
CA GLY A 6 -17.23 -18.84 -14.49
C GLY A 6 -17.21 -17.37 -14.06
N VAL A 7 -16.78 -17.05 -12.84
CA VAL A 7 -16.71 -15.68 -12.30
C VAL A 7 -15.28 -15.30 -11.96
N GLY A 8 -14.86 -14.11 -12.37
CA GLY A 8 -13.54 -13.57 -12.05
C GLY A 8 -13.55 -12.07 -11.77
N LYS A 9 -12.55 -11.62 -11.01
CA LYS A 9 -12.23 -10.21 -10.80
C LYS A 9 -11.03 -9.83 -11.66
N ILE A 10 -11.19 -8.80 -12.47
CA ILE A 10 -10.13 -8.25 -13.30
C ILE A 10 -9.93 -6.81 -12.89
N GLY A 11 -8.69 -6.43 -12.62
CA GLY A 11 -8.34 -5.08 -12.23
C GLY A 11 -7.14 -4.58 -13.02
N VAL A 12 -7.12 -3.29 -13.27
CA VAL A 12 -5.97 -2.56 -13.79
C VAL A 12 -5.74 -1.34 -12.92
N ALA A 13 -4.50 -1.08 -12.58
CA ALA A 13 -4.08 0.10 -11.85
C ALA A 13 -2.85 0.71 -12.52
N GLY A 14 -2.73 2.02 -12.47
CA GLY A 14 -1.58 2.74 -13.00
C GLY A 14 -1.74 4.24 -12.82
N ARG A 15 -0.64 4.96 -13.06
CA ARG A 15 -0.63 6.42 -13.08
C ARG A 15 -0.85 6.88 -14.53
N ASP A 16 -1.71 7.87 -14.70
CA ASP A 16 -1.96 8.54 -15.99
C ASP A 16 -2.38 7.58 -17.13
N ILE A 17 -3.06 6.50 -16.79
CA ILE A 17 -3.57 5.53 -17.76
C ILE A 17 -5.09 5.62 -17.92
N ASN A 18 -5.56 5.34 -19.14
CA ASN A 18 -6.97 5.11 -19.38
C ASN A 18 -7.36 3.70 -18.91
N THR A 19 -7.72 3.59 -17.62
CA THR A 19 -8.06 2.31 -16.98
C THR A 19 -9.27 1.63 -17.66
N SER A 20 -10.30 2.39 -18.06
CA SER A 20 -11.46 1.85 -18.75
C SER A 20 -11.10 1.24 -20.10
N GLY A 21 -10.40 1.99 -20.95
CA GLY A 21 -9.98 1.50 -22.26
C GLY A 21 -9.03 0.31 -22.18
N THR A 22 -8.13 0.30 -21.18
CA THR A 22 -7.19 -0.81 -20.96
C THR A 22 -7.94 -2.09 -20.56
N ILE A 23 -8.87 -1.99 -19.62
CA ILE A 23 -9.67 -3.14 -19.17
C ILE A 23 -10.57 -3.67 -20.30
N GLU A 24 -11.19 -2.79 -21.07
CA GLU A 24 -12.04 -3.19 -22.20
C GLU A 24 -11.25 -3.89 -23.31
N LYS A 25 -10.05 -3.39 -23.63
CA LYS A 25 -9.15 -4.06 -24.57
C LYS A 25 -8.77 -5.46 -24.12
N PHE A 26 -8.43 -5.61 -22.84
CA PHE A 26 -8.11 -6.92 -22.27
C PHE A 26 -9.32 -7.86 -22.27
N LEU A 27 -10.50 -7.38 -21.86
CA LEU A 27 -11.73 -8.19 -21.83
C LEU A 27 -12.13 -8.68 -23.23
N LYS A 28 -11.99 -7.85 -24.26
CA LYS A 28 -12.25 -8.25 -25.65
C LYS A 28 -11.38 -9.43 -26.10
N SER A 29 -10.16 -9.56 -25.58
CA SER A 29 -9.28 -10.69 -25.90
C SER A 29 -9.67 -12.01 -25.23
N MET A 30 -10.54 -11.95 -24.21
CA MET A 30 -11.02 -13.14 -23.48
C MET A 30 -12.23 -13.83 -24.09
N GLY A 31 -12.80 -13.29 -25.16
CA GLY A 31 -14.00 -13.82 -25.81
C GLY A 31 -15.31 -13.31 -25.17
N ASN A 32 -16.32 -14.17 -25.08
CA ASN A 32 -17.63 -13.77 -24.56
C ASN A 32 -17.62 -13.61 -23.04
N TYR A 33 -18.04 -12.45 -22.57
CA TYR A 33 -18.18 -12.16 -21.14
C TYR A 33 -19.37 -11.24 -20.88
N SER A 34 -19.86 -11.24 -19.64
CA SER A 34 -20.77 -10.24 -19.12
C SER A 34 -20.19 -9.55 -17.90
N THR A 35 -20.40 -8.25 -17.77
CA THR A 35 -19.91 -7.48 -16.64
C THR A 35 -20.96 -7.44 -15.53
N ILE A 36 -20.64 -8.00 -14.37
CA ILE A 36 -21.52 -7.97 -13.19
C ILE A 36 -21.42 -6.61 -12.49
N ARG A 37 -20.19 -6.09 -12.32
CA ARG A 37 -19.94 -4.85 -11.57
C ARG A 37 -18.66 -4.18 -12.03
N LYS A 38 -18.66 -2.85 -12.12
CA LYS A 38 -17.46 -2.01 -12.30
C LYS A 38 -17.25 -1.15 -11.07
N ILE A 39 -15.99 -1.06 -10.62
CA ILE A 39 -15.59 -0.22 -9.48
C ILE A 39 -14.38 0.58 -9.92
N PHE A 40 -14.38 1.87 -9.62
CA PHE A 40 -13.25 2.77 -9.79
C PHE A 40 -12.92 3.38 -8.45
N ALA A 41 -11.65 3.37 -8.07
CA ALA A 41 -11.18 4.00 -6.84
C ALA A 41 -9.78 4.57 -7.04
N PRO A 42 -9.50 5.77 -6.53
CA PRO A 42 -8.14 6.26 -6.43
C PRO A 42 -7.37 5.44 -5.39
N ILE A 43 -6.08 5.19 -5.64
CA ILE A 43 -5.19 4.53 -4.70
C ILE A 43 -4.15 5.55 -4.23
N TRP A 44 -4.14 5.84 -2.94
CA TRP A 44 -3.16 6.74 -2.36
C TRP A 44 -1.88 5.99 -2.01
N ILE A 45 -0.77 6.36 -2.66
CA ILE A 45 0.54 5.71 -2.52
C ILE A 45 1.66 6.68 -2.11
N LYS A 46 1.31 7.88 -1.64
CA LYS A 46 2.29 8.89 -1.22
C LYS A 46 2.71 8.75 0.24
N GLY A 47 2.15 7.77 0.96
CA GLY A 47 2.36 7.58 2.39
C GLY A 47 1.42 8.44 3.24
N PRO A 48 1.65 8.46 4.57
CA PRO A 48 0.72 9.08 5.51
C PRO A 48 0.57 10.59 5.27
N ILE A 49 -0.65 11.08 5.48
CA ILE A 49 -0.94 12.52 5.49
C ILE A 49 -0.31 13.17 6.72
N LYS A 50 -0.15 14.49 6.66
CA LYS A 50 0.53 15.24 7.72
C LYS A 50 -0.18 15.14 9.06
N GLU A 51 -1.50 15.24 9.06
CA GLU A 51 -2.33 15.22 10.27
C GLU A 51 -3.42 14.16 10.16
N PHE A 52 -3.54 13.29 11.18
CA PHE A 52 -4.62 12.29 11.27
C PHE A 52 -5.82 12.80 12.05
N VAL A 53 -5.66 13.90 12.75
CA VAL A 53 -6.67 14.52 13.59
C VAL A 53 -6.74 16.00 13.29
N SER A 54 -7.96 16.50 13.09
CA SER A 54 -8.23 17.94 12.95
C SER A 54 -9.51 18.26 13.69
N LYS A 55 -9.41 19.07 14.73
CA LYS A 55 -10.52 19.33 15.66
C LYS A 55 -11.08 18.01 16.20
N ASP A 56 -12.33 17.70 15.89
CA ASP A 56 -13.10 16.51 16.26
C ASP A 56 -13.19 15.45 15.15
N ILE A 57 -12.44 15.63 14.05
CA ILE A 57 -12.34 14.68 12.94
C ILE A 57 -11.12 13.83 13.11
N VAL A 58 -11.29 12.50 13.06
CA VAL A 58 -10.21 11.50 13.07
C VAL A 58 -10.23 10.74 11.73
N ILE A 59 -9.08 10.64 11.06
CA ILE A 59 -8.94 9.99 9.75
C ILE A 59 -8.07 8.75 9.92
N ALA A 60 -8.50 7.61 9.39
CA ALA A 60 -7.76 6.35 9.42
C ALA A 60 -7.80 5.63 8.06
N GLY A 61 -6.97 4.61 7.90
CA GLY A 61 -6.92 3.79 6.70
C GLY A 61 -6.34 4.50 5.48
N ASP A 62 -6.83 4.16 4.30
CA ASP A 62 -6.36 4.73 3.02
C ASP A 62 -6.51 6.26 2.98
N ALA A 63 -7.56 6.81 3.59
CA ALA A 63 -7.76 8.25 3.66
C ALA A 63 -6.68 8.96 4.49
N ALA A 64 -6.10 8.28 5.48
CA ALA A 64 -4.95 8.76 6.25
C ALA A 64 -3.61 8.45 5.57
N GLY A 65 -3.60 7.79 4.42
CA GLY A 65 -2.40 7.36 3.72
C GLY A 65 -1.66 6.22 4.43
N GLN A 66 -2.38 5.36 5.15
CA GLN A 66 -1.82 4.24 5.91
C GLN A 66 -1.62 2.97 5.06
N SER A 67 -1.84 3.04 3.76
CA SER A 67 -1.48 1.98 2.81
C SER A 67 -0.01 2.06 2.44
N LYS A 68 0.62 0.89 2.24
CA LYS A 68 2.04 0.78 1.89
C LYS A 68 2.36 1.53 0.58
N PRO A 69 3.31 2.46 0.57
CA PRO A 69 3.66 3.23 -0.63
C PRO A 69 4.13 2.37 -1.80
N THR A 70 4.76 1.22 -1.55
CA THR A 70 5.29 0.32 -2.60
C THR A 70 4.21 -0.50 -3.27
N THR A 71 3.41 -1.23 -2.51
CA THR A 71 2.46 -2.24 -2.99
C THR A 71 1.01 -1.79 -2.97
N ALA A 72 0.70 -0.63 -2.39
CA ALA A 72 -0.66 -0.17 -2.08
C ALA A 72 -1.44 -1.12 -1.14
N GLY A 73 -0.77 -2.10 -0.52
CA GLY A 73 -1.38 -2.99 0.46
C GLY A 73 -1.60 -2.28 1.79
N GLY A 74 -2.80 -2.41 2.37
CA GLY A 74 -3.15 -1.68 3.57
C GLY A 74 -3.87 -2.51 4.65
N ILE A 75 -4.12 -3.80 4.43
CA ILE A 75 -4.94 -4.61 5.36
C ILE A 75 -4.40 -4.52 6.79
N TYR A 76 -3.11 -4.76 6.99
CA TYR A 76 -2.50 -4.71 8.32
C TYR A 76 -2.33 -3.28 8.84
N SER A 77 -1.63 -2.43 8.11
CA SER A 77 -1.29 -1.08 8.56
C SER A 77 -2.52 -0.17 8.75
N CYS A 78 -3.53 -0.30 7.87
CA CYS A 78 -4.80 0.40 8.03
C CYS A 78 -5.64 -0.21 9.16
N GLY A 79 -5.65 -1.53 9.32
CA GLY A 79 -6.34 -2.22 10.41
C GLY A 79 -5.82 -1.80 11.78
N ILE A 80 -4.49 -1.81 11.96
CA ILE A 80 -3.86 -1.29 13.18
C ILE A 80 -4.14 0.21 13.37
N GLY A 81 -4.10 0.99 12.28
CA GLY A 81 -4.48 2.40 12.31
C GLY A 81 -5.91 2.63 12.80
N GLY A 82 -6.85 1.80 12.34
CA GLY A 82 -8.25 1.83 12.80
C GLY A 82 -8.40 1.49 14.29
N ILE A 83 -7.67 0.46 14.77
CA ILE A 83 -7.65 0.10 16.19
C ILE A 83 -7.12 1.26 17.04
N MET A 84 -5.97 1.83 16.65
CA MET A 84 -5.38 2.98 17.38
C MET A 84 -6.30 4.20 17.38
N ALA A 85 -6.96 4.48 16.25
CA ALA A 85 -7.94 5.57 16.15
C ALA A 85 -9.14 5.34 17.07
N GLY A 86 -9.69 4.12 17.07
CA GLY A 86 -10.81 3.74 17.94
C GLY A 86 -10.47 3.87 19.42
N GLN A 87 -9.30 3.42 19.85
CA GLN A 87 -8.82 3.57 21.23
C GLN A 87 -8.68 5.05 21.61
N ALA A 88 -8.05 5.86 20.75
CA ALA A 88 -7.88 7.29 21.00
C ALA A 88 -9.22 8.03 21.13
N VAL A 89 -10.21 7.65 20.31
CA VAL A 89 -11.58 8.20 20.38
C VAL A 89 -12.28 7.79 21.69
N ALA A 90 -12.17 6.51 22.08
CA ALA A 90 -12.74 6.03 23.34
C ALA A 90 -12.19 6.78 24.55
N GLU A 91 -10.86 6.90 24.65
CA GLU A 91 -10.20 7.66 25.72
C GLU A 91 -10.57 9.16 25.73
N TYR A 92 -10.73 9.73 24.52
CA TYR A 92 -11.18 11.11 24.40
C TYR A 92 -12.61 11.30 24.92
N LEU A 93 -13.52 10.39 24.60
CA LEU A 93 -14.91 10.45 25.05
C LEU A 93 -15.04 10.31 26.58
N GLU A 94 -14.17 9.51 27.21
CA GLU A 94 -14.13 9.34 28.66
C GLU A 94 -13.54 10.55 29.39
N THR A 95 -12.50 11.15 28.82
CA THR A 95 -11.69 12.16 29.53
C THR A 95 -11.89 13.59 29.02
N HIS A 96 -12.47 13.76 27.84
CA HIS A 96 -12.58 15.02 27.08
C HIS A 96 -11.25 15.73 26.83
N LYS A 97 -10.10 14.97 26.87
CA LYS A 97 -8.76 15.51 26.63
C LYS A 97 -8.32 15.27 25.20
N LEU A 98 -8.18 16.31 24.40
CA LEU A 98 -7.68 16.25 23.01
C LEU A 98 -6.32 15.56 22.86
N PHE A 99 -5.53 15.51 23.92
CA PHE A 99 -4.27 14.80 24.00
C PHE A 99 -4.39 13.35 23.48
N HIS A 100 -5.44 12.63 23.84
CA HIS A 100 -5.65 11.24 23.42
C HIS A 100 -5.78 11.12 21.90
N LEU A 101 -6.53 12.01 21.26
CA LEU A 101 -6.63 12.03 19.80
C LEU A 101 -5.28 12.32 19.14
N GLN A 102 -4.51 13.25 19.71
CA GLN A 102 -3.18 13.59 19.17
C GLN A 102 -2.17 12.43 19.29
N GLN A 103 -2.30 11.58 20.32
CA GLN A 103 -1.44 10.40 20.49
C GLN A 103 -1.65 9.36 19.38
N TYR A 104 -2.80 9.29 18.74
CA TYR A 104 -3.07 8.35 17.65
C TYR A 104 -2.02 8.43 16.54
N LYS A 105 -1.80 9.62 15.97
CA LYS A 105 -0.80 9.77 14.91
C LYS A 105 0.60 9.41 15.39
N LYS A 106 0.98 9.86 16.58
CA LYS A 106 2.30 9.59 17.17
C LYS A 106 2.53 8.09 17.38
N SER A 107 1.53 7.37 17.86
CA SER A 107 1.58 5.91 18.04
C SER A 107 1.71 5.17 16.71
N TRP A 108 0.93 5.59 15.70
CA TRP A 108 1.02 5.00 14.37
C TRP A 108 2.39 5.28 13.73
N ASP A 109 2.88 6.51 13.78
CA ASP A 109 4.21 6.90 13.27
C ASP A 109 5.33 6.14 14.00
N GLY A 110 5.20 5.91 15.30
CA GLY A 110 6.14 5.12 16.09
C GLY A 110 6.26 3.68 15.60
N LYS A 111 5.15 3.08 15.14
CA LYS A 111 5.12 1.72 14.63
C LYS A 111 5.52 1.62 13.14
N PHE A 112 5.00 2.48 12.30
CA PHE A 112 5.10 2.36 10.86
C PHE A 112 5.91 3.46 10.17
N GLY A 113 6.14 4.60 10.83
CA GLY A 113 6.68 5.79 10.18
C GLY A 113 8.01 5.55 9.46
N ARG A 114 8.98 4.92 10.11
CA ARG A 114 10.30 4.61 9.52
C ARG A 114 10.19 3.69 8.31
N GLU A 115 9.34 2.68 8.40
CA GLU A 115 9.13 1.73 7.32
C GLU A 115 8.49 2.41 6.11
N PHE A 116 7.47 3.22 6.34
CA PHE A 116 6.78 3.95 5.28
C PHE A 116 7.67 5.01 4.60
N GLU A 117 8.57 5.64 5.33
CA GLU A 117 9.58 6.54 4.74
C GLU A 117 10.51 5.80 3.78
N LYS A 118 11.00 4.62 4.18
CA LYS A 118 11.85 3.77 3.33
C LYS A 118 11.07 3.30 2.09
N GLN A 119 9.83 2.84 2.28
CA GLN A 119 8.98 2.42 1.17
C GLN A 119 8.68 3.57 0.19
N ARG A 120 8.46 4.78 0.70
CA ARG A 120 8.29 5.98 -0.13
C ARG A 120 9.54 6.31 -0.95
N LEU A 121 10.72 6.14 -0.36
CA LEU A 121 11.98 6.30 -1.08
C LEU A 121 12.14 5.22 -2.15
N ALA A 122 11.92 3.96 -1.82
CA ALA A 122 11.96 2.84 -2.76
C ALA A 122 10.98 3.06 -3.93
N ARG A 123 9.77 3.52 -3.65
CA ARG A 123 8.78 3.88 -4.67
C ARG A 123 9.30 4.94 -5.64
N LYS A 124 9.92 6.01 -5.13
CA LYS A 124 10.50 7.07 -5.98
C LYS A 124 11.61 6.55 -6.89
N ILE A 125 12.38 5.57 -6.44
CA ILE A 125 13.42 4.92 -7.25
C ILE A 125 12.76 4.07 -8.32
N LEU A 126 11.83 3.18 -7.93
CA LEU A 126 11.11 2.32 -8.87
C LEU A 126 10.38 3.09 -9.99
N GLU A 127 9.86 4.28 -9.68
CA GLU A 127 9.19 5.14 -10.68
C GLU A 127 10.15 5.77 -11.71
N ARG A 128 11.46 5.70 -11.49
CA ARG A 128 12.48 6.30 -12.36
C ARG A 128 13.26 5.30 -13.18
N ILE A 129 13.18 4.01 -12.85
CA ILE A 129 13.86 2.97 -13.61
C ILE A 129 13.01 2.55 -14.81
N ASP A 130 13.66 2.28 -15.92
CA ASP A 130 13.03 1.81 -17.14
C ASP A 130 12.83 0.28 -17.12
N ASN A 131 12.04 -0.22 -18.08
CA ASN A 131 11.75 -1.65 -18.18
C ASN A 131 13.00 -2.49 -18.38
N LYS A 132 14.00 -2.00 -19.14
CA LYS A 132 15.26 -2.74 -19.36
C LYS A 132 16.04 -2.92 -18.06
N THR A 133 16.01 -1.92 -17.20
CA THR A 133 16.62 -2.01 -15.87
C THR A 133 15.84 -2.95 -14.96
N ILE A 134 14.52 -2.95 -15.06
CA ILE A 134 13.67 -3.90 -14.32
C ILE A 134 13.98 -5.34 -14.78
N ASP A 135 14.04 -5.60 -16.09
CA ASP A 135 14.35 -6.93 -16.64
C ASP A 135 15.72 -7.41 -16.13
N LYS A 136 16.76 -6.56 -16.19
CA LYS A 136 18.08 -6.89 -15.63
C LYS A 136 18.06 -7.18 -14.13
N LEU A 137 17.24 -6.48 -13.35
CA LEU A 137 17.09 -6.79 -11.94
C LEU A 137 16.50 -8.18 -11.73
N PHE A 138 15.48 -8.55 -12.53
CA PHE A 138 14.93 -9.91 -12.47
C PHE A 138 15.94 -10.98 -12.85
N ASP A 139 16.81 -10.73 -13.84
CA ASP A 139 17.89 -11.65 -14.22
C ASP A 139 18.92 -11.90 -13.08
N THR A 140 19.03 -10.98 -12.13
CA THR A 140 19.93 -11.12 -10.97
C THR A 140 19.28 -11.79 -9.75
N ILE A 141 17.96 -12.01 -9.78
CA ILE A 141 17.23 -12.64 -8.67
C ILE A 141 17.38 -14.16 -8.78
N THR A 142 18.14 -14.74 -7.84
CA THR A 142 18.30 -16.19 -7.72
C THR A 142 17.35 -16.77 -6.66
N PRO A 143 17.08 -18.10 -6.68
CA PRO A 143 16.31 -18.76 -5.63
C PRO A 143 16.85 -18.51 -4.23
N GLU A 144 18.17 -18.40 -4.05
CA GLU A 144 18.83 -18.14 -2.77
C GLU A 144 18.51 -16.72 -2.26
N ILE A 145 18.51 -15.71 -3.17
CA ILE A 145 18.12 -14.33 -2.83
C ILE A 145 16.66 -14.30 -2.38
N ILE A 146 15.78 -15.02 -3.08
CA ILE A 146 14.36 -15.13 -2.72
C ILE A 146 14.22 -15.76 -1.35
N ALA A 147 14.89 -16.86 -1.08
CA ALA A 147 14.86 -17.54 0.23
C ALA A 147 15.36 -16.62 1.34
N GLU A 148 16.49 -15.93 1.15
CA GLU A 148 17.04 -15.00 2.14
C GLU A 148 16.07 -13.85 2.46
N ILE A 149 15.37 -13.35 1.45
CA ILE A 149 14.37 -12.28 1.61
C ILE A 149 13.14 -12.82 2.36
N SER A 150 12.66 -14.00 1.99
CA SER A 150 11.47 -14.63 2.59
C SER A 150 11.68 -14.98 4.06
N ASP A 151 12.88 -15.40 4.43
CA ASP A 151 13.19 -15.77 5.82
C ASP A 151 13.38 -14.56 6.75
N LYS A 152 13.81 -13.42 6.21
CA LYS A 152 14.20 -12.26 7.01
C LYS A 152 13.20 -11.13 7.04
N ASP A 153 12.26 -11.09 6.12
CA ASP A 153 11.31 -9.99 6.00
C ASP A 153 9.89 -10.39 6.37
N ASP A 154 9.28 -9.52 7.15
CA ASP A 154 7.85 -9.51 7.36
C ASP A 154 7.16 -8.92 6.09
N PHE A 155 6.06 -9.53 5.66
CA PHE A 155 5.26 -9.08 4.51
C PHE A 155 4.86 -7.60 4.59
N ASP A 156 4.71 -7.07 5.79
CA ASP A 156 4.34 -5.67 6.00
C ASP A 156 5.53 -4.73 6.24
N PHE A 157 6.76 -5.28 6.47
CA PHE A 157 7.99 -4.54 6.74
C PHE A 157 9.11 -4.95 5.77
N HIS A 158 8.87 -4.78 4.47
CA HIS A 158 9.73 -5.27 3.38
C HIS A 158 10.63 -4.21 2.71
N ALA A 159 10.69 -2.99 3.25
CA ALA A 159 11.48 -1.92 2.62
C ALA A 159 12.97 -2.24 2.53
N VAL A 160 13.52 -3.00 3.48
CA VAL A 160 14.93 -3.41 3.48
C VAL A 160 15.22 -4.34 2.30
N SER A 161 14.33 -5.28 2.02
CA SER A 161 14.45 -6.21 0.90
C SER A 161 14.37 -5.53 -0.44
N ILE A 162 13.45 -4.57 -0.60
CA ILE A 162 13.37 -3.77 -1.82
C ILE A 162 14.68 -2.99 -2.05
N VAL A 163 15.25 -2.38 -1.00
CA VAL A 163 16.51 -1.64 -1.09
C VAL A 163 17.67 -2.57 -1.47
N LYS A 164 17.71 -3.79 -0.92
CA LYS A 164 18.71 -4.80 -1.30
C LYS A 164 18.57 -5.24 -2.74
N LEU A 165 17.35 -5.54 -3.19
CA LEU A 165 17.07 -5.91 -4.59
C LEU A 165 17.49 -4.83 -5.58
N LEU A 166 17.33 -3.56 -5.21
CA LEU A 166 17.77 -2.42 -6.03
C LEU A 166 19.28 -2.18 -5.99
N GLY A 167 20.07 -3.05 -5.33
CA GLY A 167 21.53 -2.95 -5.25
C GLY A 167 22.03 -1.71 -4.50
N ILE A 168 21.19 -1.04 -3.75
CA ILE A 168 21.54 0.16 -2.98
C ILE A 168 22.30 -0.34 -1.73
N ARG A 169 23.62 -0.37 -1.80
CA ARG A 169 24.48 -0.56 -0.64
C ARG A 169 24.40 0.69 0.25
N LYS A 170 24.37 0.48 1.58
CA LYS A 170 24.53 1.57 2.55
C LYS A 170 25.93 2.19 2.43
#